data_47699b1ae6ee6b25ba870f9f00dfbc20
#
_entry.id   47699b1ae6ee6b25ba870f9f00dfbc20
#
_cell.length_a   1.000
_cell.length_b   1.000
_cell.length_c   1.000
_cell.angle_alpha   90.00
_cell.angle_beta   90.00
_cell.angle_gamma   90.00
#
_symmetry.space_group_name_H-M   'P 1'
#
loop_
_entity.id
_entity.type
_entity.pdbx_description
1 polymer ?
#
loop_
_entity_poly.entity_id
_entity_poly.type
_entity_poly.pdbx_seq_one_letter_code
_entity_poly.pdbx_strand_id
1 'polypeptide(L)'
;MHKYGKRSQSIIAMLLLLFLGGVLIVNLFKPSKSFSEAENRSLEQLPQLTLHSLFSGKFTSGFEKYISDQFMARDFWIGVKSDTDRAMGKKESNGIYLGKDGYLIQKFTLPADGDLEMKVNAVHSLAKAAPGLRTFVMLVPTAASVLADKLPDYAPAGEELAYLDQVRQSLSRDIRFVDVYPALRAQRERSVYYKTDHHWTTRGAFYAYQELSKRMGLTPKKEEDFTIRQVTDEFYGSLYSKSGFRHVEPDRIELYMPKAGGSCTVAYVEEGRTADSMYAMDNLGKKDKYTVFFDGNHSLIQITTGLRDGTKLLVVKDSYANSLIPFLTAHFSEIYVVDPRYYEKDLKALIQERQIRDVLLLYNANTFFEDPSLNRLAEPTE
;
A
#
# COMPACT_ATOMS: atom_id res chain seq x y z
N MET A 1 35.04 14.61 50.50
CA MET A 1 34.14 14.47 49.34
C MET A 1 34.61 13.50 48.25
N HIS A 2 35.90 13.21 48.01
CA HIS A 2 36.41 12.38 46.89
C HIS A 2 36.12 10.88 46.99
N LYS A 3 35.93 10.29 48.19
CA LYS A 3 35.69 8.84 48.37
C LYS A 3 34.26 8.39 47.97
N TYR A 4 33.26 9.28 48.13
CA TYR A 4 31.88 8.95 47.76
C TYR A 4 31.68 8.92 46.23
N GLY A 5 32.38 9.77 45.48
CA GLY A 5 32.31 9.80 44.01
C GLY A 5 32.83 8.49 43.37
N LYS A 6 33.95 7.94 43.85
CA LYS A 6 34.52 6.70 43.32
C LYS A 6 33.63 5.45 43.57
N ARG A 7 32.99 5.37 44.75
CA ARG A 7 32.05 4.27 45.05
C ARG A 7 30.81 4.34 44.22
N SER A 8 30.24 5.54 44.03
CA SER A 8 29.07 5.74 43.14
C SER A 8 29.40 5.38 41.71
N GLN A 9 30.55 5.80 41.18
CA GLN A 9 31.00 5.43 39.82
C GLN A 9 31.20 3.93 39.66
N SER A 10 31.77 3.24 40.65
CA SER A 10 31.94 1.78 40.62
C SER A 10 30.61 1.04 40.66
N ILE A 11 29.62 1.53 41.41
CA ILE A 11 28.28 0.92 41.44
C ILE A 11 27.57 1.11 40.08
N ILE A 12 27.64 2.32 39.52
CA ILE A 12 27.07 2.58 38.19
C ILE A 12 27.70 1.70 37.09
N ALA A 13 29.04 1.59 37.11
CA ALA A 13 29.77 0.71 36.17
C ALA A 13 29.38 -0.76 36.34
N MET A 14 29.23 -1.24 37.56
CA MET A 14 28.83 -2.62 37.84
C MET A 14 27.37 -2.87 37.38
N LEU A 15 26.44 -1.94 37.64
CA LEU A 15 25.06 -2.03 37.19
C LEU A 15 24.97 -2.03 35.65
N LEU A 16 25.80 -1.20 35.00
CA LEU A 16 25.86 -1.17 33.53
C LEU A 16 26.40 -2.51 32.96
N LEU A 17 27.44 -3.05 33.55
CA LEU A 17 27.99 -4.35 33.14
C LEU A 17 27.01 -5.50 33.36
N LEU A 18 26.29 -5.51 34.47
CA LEU A 18 25.23 -6.48 34.74
C LEU A 18 24.07 -6.34 33.74
N PHE A 19 23.67 -5.12 33.41
CA PHE A 19 22.64 -4.87 32.40
C PHE A 19 23.09 -5.36 31.03
N LEU A 20 24.28 -4.96 30.56
CA LEU A 20 24.80 -5.37 29.25
C LEU A 20 25.02 -6.89 29.16
N GLY A 21 25.54 -7.48 30.22
CA GLY A 21 25.70 -8.94 30.29
C GLY A 21 24.38 -9.69 30.31
N GLY A 22 23.40 -9.19 31.05
CA GLY A 22 22.06 -9.75 31.08
C GLY A 22 21.36 -9.66 29.70
N VAL A 23 21.44 -8.50 29.04
CA VAL A 23 20.92 -8.34 27.67
C VAL A 23 21.60 -9.29 26.70
N LEU A 24 22.93 -9.45 26.78
CA LEU A 24 23.69 -10.39 25.93
C LEU A 24 23.23 -11.84 26.13
N ILE A 25 23.13 -12.27 27.40
CA ILE A 25 22.70 -13.64 27.75
C ILE A 25 21.28 -13.89 27.20
N VAL A 26 20.34 -12.99 27.44
CA VAL A 26 18.96 -13.15 26.94
C VAL A 26 18.92 -13.22 25.41
N ASN A 27 19.70 -12.40 24.71
CA ASN A 27 19.75 -12.45 23.24
C ASN A 27 20.37 -13.73 22.70
N LEU A 28 21.32 -14.35 23.42
CA LEU A 28 21.93 -15.61 23.02
C LEU A 28 20.98 -16.83 23.16
N PHE A 29 20.09 -16.80 24.17
CA PHE A 29 19.22 -17.94 24.47
C PHE A 29 17.79 -17.77 23.98
N LYS A 30 17.40 -16.55 23.54
CA LYS A 30 16.06 -16.30 22.99
C LYS A 30 15.90 -16.97 21.63
N PRO A 31 14.79 -17.69 21.38
CA PRO A 31 14.49 -18.22 20.05
C PRO A 31 14.27 -17.09 19.04
N SER A 32 14.80 -17.27 17.83
CA SER A 32 14.61 -16.32 16.72
C SER A 32 13.15 -16.32 16.26
N LYS A 33 12.62 -15.13 15.99
CA LYS A 33 11.31 -14.94 15.37
C LYS A 33 11.47 -14.79 13.86
N SER A 34 10.58 -15.37 13.08
CA SER A 34 10.58 -15.24 11.63
C SER A 34 9.84 -13.99 11.15
N PHE A 35 8.89 -13.50 11.96
CA PHE A 35 8.02 -12.38 11.59
C PHE A 35 7.79 -11.41 12.77
N SER A 36 7.67 -10.13 12.48
CA SER A 36 7.27 -9.09 13.43
C SER A 36 5.83 -8.67 13.15
N GLU A 37 4.91 -9.01 14.05
CA GLU A 37 3.53 -8.53 13.99
C GLU A 37 3.45 -6.99 14.14
N ALA A 38 4.31 -6.42 14.97
CA ALA A 38 4.32 -4.97 15.19
C ALA A 38 4.73 -4.20 13.94
N GLU A 39 5.71 -4.71 13.17
CA GLU A 39 6.22 -4.06 11.95
C GLU A 39 5.59 -4.62 10.67
N ASN A 40 4.80 -5.69 10.76
CA ASN A 40 4.18 -6.39 9.65
C ASN A 40 5.21 -6.77 8.55
N ARG A 41 6.35 -7.38 8.98
CA ARG A 41 7.41 -7.82 8.07
C ARG A 41 8.15 -9.05 8.56
N SER A 42 8.76 -9.77 7.64
CA SER A 42 9.71 -10.81 7.97
C SER A 42 10.95 -10.22 8.66
N LEU A 43 11.45 -10.94 9.66
CA LEU A 43 12.67 -10.58 10.37
C LEU A 43 13.85 -11.34 9.79
N GLU A 44 15.01 -10.67 9.76
CA GLU A 44 16.25 -11.29 9.28
C GLU A 44 16.60 -12.52 10.12
N GLN A 45 17.00 -13.59 9.44
CA GLN A 45 17.43 -14.83 10.06
C GLN A 45 18.96 -14.89 10.09
N LEU A 46 19.51 -15.76 10.93
CA LEU A 46 20.96 -15.91 11.05
C LEU A 46 21.56 -16.25 9.66
N PRO A 47 22.45 -15.40 9.13
CA PRO A 47 23.03 -15.63 7.81
C PRO A 47 24.00 -16.82 7.82
N GLN A 48 24.10 -17.51 6.69
CA GLN A 48 25.06 -18.62 6.56
C GLN A 48 26.48 -18.08 6.51
N LEU A 49 27.33 -18.60 7.39
CA LEU A 49 28.75 -18.30 7.41
C LEU A 49 29.49 -19.13 6.35
N THR A 50 29.95 -18.49 5.31
CA THR A 50 30.81 -19.06 4.28
C THR A 50 32.03 -18.13 4.08
N LEU A 51 33.15 -18.65 3.59
CA LEU A 51 34.32 -17.81 3.27
C LEU A 51 33.92 -16.70 2.28
N HIS A 52 33.13 -17.02 1.27
CA HIS A 52 32.67 -16.03 0.30
C HIS A 52 31.80 -14.94 0.95
N SER A 53 30.83 -15.30 1.80
CA SER A 53 29.96 -14.32 2.47
C SER A 53 30.75 -13.44 3.45
N LEU A 54 31.78 -13.97 4.07
CA LEU A 54 32.64 -13.23 4.99
C LEU A 54 33.49 -12.20 4.23
N PHE A 55 34.25 -12.65 3.19
CA PHE A 55 35.10 -11.73 2.41
C PHE A 55 34.32 -10.71 1.58
N SER A 56 33.09 -11.02 1.14
CA SER A 56 32.22 -10.07 0.42
C SER A 56 31.48 -9.11 1.35
N GLY A 57 31.61 -9.22 2.66
CA GLY A 57 30.87 -8.41 3.65
C GLY A 57 29.39 -8.79 3.81
N LYS A 58 28.86 -9.73 3.03
CA LYS A 58 27.45 -10.16 3.11
C LYS A 58 27.10 -10.77 4.46
N PHE A 59 28.01 -11.58 5.03
CA PHE A 59 27.78 -12.15 6.36
C PHE A 59 27.69 -11.06 7.42
N THR A 60 28.62 -10.12 7.45
CA THR A 60 28.65 -9.04 8.45
C THR A 60 27.38 -8.18 8.38
N SER A 61 27.00 -7.75 7.18
CA SER A 61 25.78 -6.96 6.99
C SER A 61 24.50 -7.74 7.35
N GLY A 62 24.41 -9.01 6.97
CA GLY A 62 23.29 -9.88 7.36
C GLY A 62 23.23 -10.13 8.87
N PHE A 63 24.39 -10.33 9.50
CA PHE A 63 24.47 -10.53 10.93
C PHE A 63 24.08 -9.27 11.74
N GLU A 64 24.48 -8.09 11.30
CA GLU A 64 24.05 -6.83 11.91
C GLU A 64 22.52 -6.66 11.84
N LYS A 65 21.91 -6.96 10.69
CA LYS A 65 20.44 -6.95 10.54
C LYS A 65 19.80 -8.00 11.45
N TYR A 66 20.33 -9.22 11.48
CA TYR A 66 19.85 -10.28 12.36
C TYR A 66 19.86 -9.85 13.83
N ILE A 67 20.98 -9.35 14.35
CA ILE A 67 21.08 -8.87 15.74
C ILE A 67 20.08 -7.74 16.00
N SER A 68 19.95 -6.80 15.07
CA SER A 68 18.97 -5.70 15.17
C SER A 68 17.54 -6.21 15.23
N ASP A 69 17.18 -7.17 14.36
CA ASP A 69 15.83 -7.70 14.25
C ASP A 69 15.46 -8.64 15.40
N GLN A 70 16.44 -9.40 15.89
CA GLN A 70 16.24 -10.34 16.98
C GLN A 70 16.55 -9.75 18.36
N PHE A 71 16.76 -8.42 18.47
CA PHE A 71 17.10 -7.81 19.75
C PHE A 71 15.99 -8.01 20.79
N MET A 72 16.41 -8.25 22.06
CA MET A 72 15.49 -8.44 23.17
C MET A 72 14.55 -7.25 23.34
N ALA A 73 13.23 -7.52 23.44
CA ALA A 73 12.21 -6.50 23.60
C ALA A 73 12.28 -5.37 22.55
N ARG A 74 12.62 -5.71 21.31
CA ARG A 74 12.82 -4.76 20.20
C ARG A 74 11.68 -3.78 20.05
N ASP A 75 10.43 -4.24 20.09
CA ASP A 75 9.23 -3.38 19.97
C ASP A 75 9.15 -2.34 21.10
N PHE A 76 9.60 -2.70 22.31
CA PHE A 76 9.68 -1.76 23.42
C PHE A 76 10.71 -0.66 23.12
N TRP A 77 11.92 -1.03 22.66
CA TRP A 77 12.98 -0.06 22.35
C TRP A 77 12.62 0.86 21.19
N ILE A 78 11.95 0.34 20.16
CA ILE A 78 11.39 1.17 19.07
C ILE A 78 10.40 2.18 19.65
N GLY A 79 9.52 1.75 20.57
CA GLY A 79 8.59 2.66 21.24
C GLY A 79 9.30 3.74 22.05
N VAL A 80 10.27 3.37 22.87
CA VAL A 80 11.09 4.33 23.66
C VAL A 80 11.78 5.34 22.76
N LYS A 81 12.38 4.88 21.65
CA LYS A 81 13.00 5.75 20.64
C LYS A 81 11.97 6.73 20.05
N SER A 82 10.82 6.22 19.61
CA SER A 82 9.75 7.02 19.01
C SER A 82 9.23 8.08 19.99
N ASP A 83 8.99 7.70 21.25
CA ASP A 83 8.52 8.63 22.28
C ASP A 83 9.56 9.69 22.63
N THR A 84 10.84 9.32 22.66
CA THR A 84 11.95 10.25 22.86
C THR A 84 12.06 11.23 21.69
N ASP A 85 12.00 10.74 20.46
CA ASP A 85 12.02 11.58 19.25
C ASP A 85 10.85 12.58 19.26
N ARG A 86 9.64 12.13 19.66
CA ARG A 86 8.47 13.02 19.82
C ARG A 86 8.66 14.07 20.92
N ALA A 87 9.19 13.67 22.05
CA ALA A 87 9.48 14.61 23.17
C ALA A 87 10.48 15.68 22.74
N MET A 88 11.39 15.38 21.83
CA MET A 88 12.33 16.33 21.20
C MET A 88 11.71 17.15 20.06
N GLY A 89 10.39 17.00 19.79
CA GLY A 89 9.67 17.74 18.75
C GLY A 89 9.75 17.13 17.35
N LYS A 90 10.35 15.95 17.19
CA LYS A 90 10.45 15.27 15.90
C LYS A 90 9.09 14.68 15.50
N LYS A 91 8.63 15.05 14.32
CA LYS A 91 7.33 14.61 13.76
C LYS A 91 7.48 13.78 12.49
N GLU A 92 8.64 13.21 12.27
CA GLU A 92 8.93 12.31 11.12
C GLU A 92 9.69 11.09 11.62
N SER A 93 9.32 9.92 11.09
CA SER A 93 10.01 8.65 11.31
C SER A 93 9.83 7.75 10.09
N ASN A 94 10.93 7.24 9.52
CA ASN A 94 10.94 6.33 8.38
C ASN A 94 10.13 6.84 7.17
N GLY A 95 10.20 8.14 6.86
CA GLY A 95 9.47 8.78 5.76
C GLY A 95 7.97 8.95 6.04
N ILE A 96 7.56 8.90 7.30
CA ILE A 96 6.16 9.08 7.72
C ILE A 96 6.09 10.26 8.68
N TYR A 97 5.23 11.21 8.36
CA TYR A 97 4.93 12.35 9.21
C TYR A 97 3.84 12.01 10.22
N LEU A 98 4.02 12.45 11.46
CA LEU A 98 2.96 12.56 12.44
C LEU A 98 2.23 13.88 12.20
N GLY A 99 1.14 13.82 11.49
CA GLY A 99 0.29 14.97 11.16
C GLY A 99 -0.68 15.35 12.26
N LYS A 100 -1.53 16.32 11.96
CA LYS A 100 -2.63 16.76 12.83
C LYS A 100 -3.70 15.67 12.95
N ASP A 101 -4.48 15.68 14.01
CA ASP A 101 -5.60 14.77 14.28
C ASP A 101 -5.23 13.27 14.25
N GLY A 102 -3.96 12.95 14.52
CA GLY A 102 -3.45 11.58 14.59
C GLY A 102 -3.22 10.93 13.22
N TYR A 103 -3.22 11.70 12.12
CA TYR A 103 -2.87 11.16 10.80
C TYR A 103 -1.38 10.84 10.71
N LEU A 104 -1.07 9.63 10.29
CA LEU A 104 0.24 9.23 9.80
C LEU A 104 0.24 9.40 8.29
N ILE A 105 1.14 10.23 7.77
CA ILE A 105 1.14 10.60 6.36
C ILE A 105 2.49 10.22 5.75
N GLN A 106 2.46 9.32 4.76
CA GLN A 106 3.67 8.94 4.03
C GLN A 106 4.13 10.09 3.15
N LYS A 107 5.43 10.36 3.19
CA LYS A 107 6.08 11.30 2.28
C LYS A 107 5.94 10.83 0.84
N PHE A 108 5.66 11.74 -0.08
CA PHE A 108 5.80 11.44 -1.51
C PHE A 108 7.28 11.30 -1.86
N THR A 109 7.64 10.21 -2.53
CA THR A 109 8.99 9.96 -3.01
C THR A 109 9.12 10.53 -4.41
N LEU A 110 10.04 11.48 -4.58
CA LEU A 110 10.30 12.04 -5.90
C LEU A 110 10.83 10.94 -6.85
N PRO A 111 10.26 10.82 -8.06
CA PRO A 111 10.77 9.87 -9.05
C PRO A 111 12.21 10.23 -9.45
N ALA A 112 13.00 9.22 -9.77
CA ALA A 112 14.33 9.43 -10.32
C ALA A 112 14.25 9.98 -11.76
N ASP A 113 15.38 10.52 -12.24
CA ASP A 113 15.48 11.02 -13.62
C ASP A 113 15.16 9.90 -14.62
N GLY A 114 14.24 10.20 -15.54
CA GLY A 114 13.77 9.24 -16.56
C GLY A 114 12.62 8.32 -16.14
N ASP A 115 12.30 8.19 -14.85
CA ASP A 115 11.21 7.31 -14.38
C ASP A 115 9.87 7.72 -15.00
N LEU A 116 9.57 9.01 -15.05
CA LEU A 116 8.33 9.50 -15.62
C LEU A 116 8.17 9.06 -17.09
N GLU A 117 9.22 9.22 -17.89
CA GLU A 117 9.20 8.83 -19.30
C GLU A 117 9.01 7.32 -19.45
N MET A 118 9.72 6.50 -18.67
CA MET A 118 9.56 5.04 -18.69
C MET A 118 8.13 4.62 -18.34
N LYS A 119 7.52 5.21 -17.32
CA LYS A 119 6.14 4.91 -16.91
C LYS A 119 5.13 5.33 -17.97
N VAL A 120 5.28 6.51 -18.55
CA VAL A 120 4.41 7.00 -19.64
C VAL A 120 4.53 6.09 -20.88
N ASN A 121 5.73 5.63 -21.23
CA ASN A 121 5.95 4.70 -22.33
C ASN A 121 5.28 3.33 -22.05
N ALA A 122 5.32 2.84 -20.82
CA ALA A 122 4.61 1.63 -20.41
C ALA A 122 3.09 1.77 -20.59
N VAL A 123 2.52 2.90 -20.21
CA VAL A 123 1.09 3.20 -20.40
C VAL A 123 0.74 3.27 -21.89
N HIS A 124 1.56 3.92 -22.71
CA HIS A 124 1.35 3.97 -24.17
C HIS A 124 1.42 2.58 -24.81
N SER A 125 2.34 1.72 -24.36
CA SER A 125 2.44 0.35 -24.84
C SER A 125 1.18 -0.47 -24.52
N LEU A 126 0.67 -0.33 -23.30
CA LEU A 126 -0.59 -0.96 -22.87
C LEU A 126 -1.77 -0.47 -23.71
N ALA A 127 -1.87 0.84 -23.95
CA ALA A 127 -2.96 1.40 -24.75
C ALA A 127 -2.98 0.91 -26.21
N LYS A 128 -1.82 0.46 -26.72
CA LYS A 128 -1.67 -0.12 -28.07
C LYS A 128 -1.81 -1.64 -28.12
N ALA A 129 -2.18 -2.29 -27.00
CA ALA A 129 -2.25 -3.75 -26.92
C ALA A 129 -3.30 -4.38 -27.85
N ALA A 130 -4.37 -3.65 -28.17
CA ALA A 130 -5.39 -4.09 -29.12
C ALA A 130 -6.05 -2.90 -29.84
N PRO A 131 -6.50 -3.08 -31.11
CA PRO A 131 -7.24 -2.04 -31.83
C PRO A 131 -8.55 -1.67 -31.11
N GLY A 132 -8.79 -0.36 -30.97
CA GLY A 132 -10.02 0.15 -30.35
C GLY A 132 -10.12 -0.01 -28.84
N LEU A 133 -9.02 -0.35 -28.18
CA LEU A 133 -8.93 -0.43 -26.72
C LEU A 133 -9.15 0.96 -26.09
N ARG A 134 -10.11 1.04 -25.19
CA ARG A 134 -10.35 2.27 -24.41
C ARG A 134 -9.50 2.23 -23.14
N THR A 135 -8.50 3.08 -23.05
CA THR A 135 -7.56 3.09 -21.92
C THR A 135 -7.84 4.27 -20.99
N PHE A 136 -7.98 3.95 -19.72
CA PHE A 136 -8.17 4.90 -18.63
C PHE A 136 -7.00 4.81 -17.67
N VAL A 137 -6.49 5.96 -17.23
CA VAL A 137 -5.41 6.07 -16.26
C VAL A 137 -5.90 6.86 -15.07
N MET A 138 -5.89 6.25 -13.91
CA MET A 138 -6.19 6.88 -12.63
C MET A 138 -4.96 6.77 -11.73
N LEU A 139 -4.28 7.88 -11.54
CA LEU A 139 -3.23 8.00 -10.53
C LEU A 139 -3.81 8.68 -9.30
N VAL A 140 -3.90 7.91 -8.23
CA VAL A 140 -4.52 8.38 -6.98
C VAL A 140 -3.49 9.17 -6.18
N PRO A 141 -3.74 10.46 -5.92
CA PRO A 141 -2.87 11.24 -5.05
C PRO A 141 -2.76 10.62 -3.67
N THR A 142 -1.62 10.81 -3.00
CA THR A 142 -1.44 10.34 -1.62
C THR A 142 -2.19 11.24 -0.62
N ALA A 143 -2.28 10.78 0.63
CA ALA A 143 -2.79 11.59 1.73
C ALA A 143 -1.98 12.89 1.91
N ALA A 144 -0.70 12.91 1.53
CA ALA A 144 0.14 14.10 1.64
C ALA A 144 -0.38 15.27 0.79
N SER A 145 -0.91 15.00 -0.40
CA SER A 145 -1.50 16.03 -1.26
C SER A 145 -2.95 16.34 -0.90
N VAL A 146 -3.76 15.33 -0.65
CA VAL A 146 -5.21 15.51 -0.39
C VAL A 146 -5.46 16.12 0.98
N LEU A 147 -4.69 15.70 1.99
CA LEU A 147 -4.76 16.16 3.38
C LEU A 147 -3.58 17.08 3.75
N ALA A 148 -3.13 17.92 2.83
CA ALA A 148 -1.96 18.80 3.03
C ALA A 148 -2.10 19.70 4.29
N ASP A 149 -3.32 20.06 4.67
CA ASP A 149 -3.63 20.79 5.89
C ASP A 149 -3.38 20.01 7.20
N LYS A 150 -3.26 18.69 7.10
CA LYS A 150 -2.90 17.81 8.22
C LYS A 150 -1.39 17.61 8.38
N LEU A 151 -0.59 17.96 7.37
CA LEU A 151 0.87 17.85 7.45
C LEU A 151 1.47 18.77 8.52
N PRO A 152 2.64 18.43 9.08
CA PRO A 152 3.46 19.38 9.84
C PRO A 152 3.90 20.57 8.99
N ASP A 153 4.07 21.74 9.60
CA ASP A 153 4.33 23.01 8.89
C ASP A 153 5.63 22.99 8.04
N TYR A 154 6.59 22.12 8.36
CA TYR A 154 7.86 21.97 7.61
C TYR A 154 7.81 20.87 6.54
N ALA A 155 6.73 20.12 6.45
CA ALA A 155 6.64 19.04 5.46
C ALA A 155 6.46 19.61 4.05
N PRO A 156 7.22 19.13 3.03
CA PRO A 156 7.03 19.57 1.66
C PRO A 156 5.65 19.14 1.16
N ALA A 157 4.95 20.07 0.54
CA ALA A 157 3.63 19.83 -0.05
C ALA A 157 3.63 20.32 -1.51
N GLY A 158 2.90 19.62 -2.37
CA GLY A 158 2.58 20.09 -3.72
C GLY A 158 3.44 19.54 -4.86
N GLU A 159 4.58 18.95 -4.64
CA GLU A 159 5.42 18.38 -5.70
C GLU A 159 4.73 17.20 -6.41
N GLU A 160 4.04 16.35 -5.67
CA GLU A 160 3.30 15.21 -6.20
C GLU A 160 2.32 15.59 -7.30
N LEU A 161 1.52 16.64 -7.08
CA LEU A 161 0.50 17.08 -8.05
C LEU A 161 1.14 17.59 -9.35
N ALA A 162 2.32 18.20 -9.27
CA ALA A 162 3.06 18.62 -10.45
C ALA A 162 3.51 17.41 -11.29
N TYR A 163 3.98 16.33 -10.65
CA TYR A 163 4.32 15.09 -11.35
C TYR A 163 3.09 14.41 -11.97
N LEU A 164 1.98 14.36 -11.25
CA LEU A 164 0.72 13.82 -11.80
C LEU A 164 0.23 14.62 -13.01
N ASP A 165 0.38 15.95 -12.98
CA ASP A 165 0.05 16.80 -14.10
C ASP A 165 0.99 16.60 -15.30
N GLN A 166 2.28 16.40 -15.06
CA GLN A 166 3.25 16.04 -16.10
C GLN A 166 2.90 14.71 -16.76
N VAL A 167 2.55 13.67 -15.99
CA VAL A 167 2.07 12.40 -16.55
C VAL A 167 0.83 12.66 -17.42
N ARG A 168 -0.18 13.38 -16.90
CA ARG A 168 -1.40 13.71 -17.64
C ARG A 168 -1.11 14.40 -18.97
N GLN A 169 -0.19 15.36 -18.99
CA GLN A 169 0.19 16.11 -20.20
C GLN A 169 0.97 15.25 -21.19
N SER A 170 1.72 14.26 -20.73
CA SER A 170 2.53 13.36 -21.55
C SER A 170 1.72 12.21 -22.17
N LEU A 171 0.50 11.94 -21.68
CA LEU A 171 -0.37 10.92 -22.27
C LEU A 171 -0.95 11.35 -23.62
N SER A 172 -1.05 10.41 -24.55
CA SER A 172 -1.68 10.63 -25.84
C SER A 172 -3.19 10.89 -25.69
N ARG A 173 -3.83 11.57 -26.67
CA ARG A 173 -5.22 12.01 -26.59
C ARG A 173 -6.25 10.89 -26.51
N ASP A 174 -5.89 9.70 -26.93
CA ASP A 174 -6.70 8.48 -26.87
C ASP A 174 -6.70 7.83 -25.48
N ILE A 175 -5.75 8.17 -24.63
CA ILE A 175 -5.69 7.73 -23.22
C ILE A 175 -6.43 8.74 -22.35
N ARG A 176 -7.40 8.25 -21.58
CA ARG A 176 -8.27 9.12 -20.75
C ARG A 176 -7.76 9.15 -19.32
N PHE A 177 -7.12 10.25 -18.95
CA PHE A 177 -6.74 10.48 -17.55
C PHE A 177 -7.99 10.79 -16.70
N VAL A 178 -8.08 10.13 -15.54
CA VAL A 178 -9.14 10.30 -14.54
C VAL A 178 -8.55 11.05 -13.36
N ASP A 179 -8.82 12.35 -13.28
CA ASP A 179 -8.37 13.19 -12.18
C ASP A 179 -9.34 13.07 -11.01
N VAL A 180 -8.93 12.42 -9.95
CA VAL A 180 -9.73 12.21 -8.73
C VAL A 180 -9.34 13.17 -7.60
N TYR A 181 -8.28 13.98 -7.77
CA TYR A 181 -7.84 14.92 -6.75
C TYR A 181 -8.92 15.92 -6.31
N PRO A 182 -9.66 16.59 -7.22
CA PRO A 182 -10.68 17.55 -6.82
C PRO A 182 -11.79 16.91 -5.97
N ALA A 183 -12.23 15.69 -6.35
CA ALA A 183 -13.27 14.97 -5.63
C ALA A 183 -12.82 14.56 -4.23
N LEU A 184 -11.61 13.99 -4.11
CA LEU A 184 -11.04 13.60 -2.81
C LEU A 184 -10.78 14.82 -1.92
N ARG A 185 -10.22 15.89 -2.47
CA ARG A 185 -9.97 17.15 -1.75
C ARG A 185 -11.24 17.80 -1.23
N ALA A 186 -12.31 17.82 -2.02
CA ALA A 186 -13.61 18.35 -1.62
C ALA A 186 -14.23 17.57 -0.44
N GLN A 187 -13.89 16.28 -0.31
CA GLN A 187 -14.43 15.39 0.73
C GLN A 187 -13.42 15.06 1.84
N ARG A 188 -12.31 15.79 1.93
CA ARG A 188 -11.19 15.49 2.84
C ARG A 188 -11.58 15.36 4.33
N GLU A 189 -12.61 16.06 4.76
CA GLU A 189 -13.12 16.02 6.14
C GLU A 189 -13.96 14.76 6.43
N ARG A 190 -14.24 13.92 5.42
CA ARG A 190 -15.06 12.71 5.54
C ARG A 190 -14.22 11.43 5.66
N SER A 191 -13.02 11.50 6.20
CA SER A 191 -12.11 10.36 6.37
C SER A 191 -11.89 9.60 5.07
N VAL A 192 -11.47 10.30 4.01
CA VAL A 192 -11.19 9.69 2.70
C VAL A 192 -9.88 8.89 2.66
N TYR A 193 -9.00 9.05 3.64
CA TYR A 193 -7.81 8.24 3.88
C TYR A 193 -7.84 7.68 5.28
N TYR A 194 -7.22 6.51 5.48
CA TYR A 194 -6.95 5.97 6.80
C TYR A 194 -5.91 6.84 7.51
N LYS A 195 -5.97 6.87 8.84
CA LYS A 195 -5.00 7.60 9.68
C LYS A 195 -3.70 6.81 9.86
N THR A 196 -3.80 5.50 9.93
CA THR A 196 -2.70 4.60 10.30
C THR A 196 -2.18 3.78 9.13
N ASP A 197 -2.83 3.91 7.96
CA ASP A 197 -2.48 3.18 6.73
C ASP A 197 -2.28 4.12 5.54
N HIS A 198 -1.54 3.68 4.53
CA HIS A 198 -1.26 4.49 3.35
C HIS A 198 -2.42 4.53 2.35
N HIS A 199 -3.39 3.63 2.45
CA HIS A 199 -4.51 3.59 1.51
C HIS A 199 -5.57 4.66 1.79
N TRP A 200 -6.34 4.97 0.77
CA TRP A 200 -7.65 5.59 0.97
C TRP A 200 -8.61 4.64 1.69
N THR A 201 -9.65 5.19 2.30
CA THR A 201 -10.76 4.39 2.84
C THR A 201 -11.67 3.92 1.71
N THR A 202 -12.58 2.98 2.00
CA THR A 202 -13.63 2.58 1.05
C THR A 202 -14.48 3.78 0.62
N ARG A 203 -14.67 4.76 1.51
CA ARG A 203 -15.36 6.02 1.20
C ARG A 203 -14.56 6.88 0.21
N GLY A 204 -13.24 6.99 0.38
CA GLY A 204 -12.37 7.64 -0.58
C GLY A 204 -12.43 6.97 -1.96
N ALA A 205 -12.34 5.64 -1.97
CA ALA A 205 -12.49 4.84 -3.18
C ALA A 205 -13.86 5.02 -3.84
N PHE A 206 -14.94 5.18 -3.07
CA PHE A 206 -16.28 5.47 -3.59
C PHE A 206 -16.36 6.81 -4.33
N TYR A 207 -15.77 7.87 -3.78
CA TYR A 207 -15.76 9.17 -4.49
C TYR A 207 -14.92 9.11 -5.77
N ALA A 208 -13.80 8.40 -5.74
CA ALA A 208 -13.00 8.18 -6.94
C ALA A 208 -13.73 7.31 -7.98
N TYR A 209 -14.47 6.29 -7.56
CA TYR A 209 -15.33 5.48 -8.43
C TYR A 209 -16.39 6.34 -9.14
N GLN A 210 -16.99 7.32 -8.46
CA GLN A 210 -17.97 8.20 -9.07
C GLN A 210 -17.35 9.02 -10.22
N GLU A 211 -16.14 9.55 -10.05
CA GLU A 211 -15.43 10.27 -11.11
C GLU A 211 -14.99 9.34 -12.24
N LEU A 212 -14.48 8.14 -11.92
CA LEU A 212 -14.16 7.12 -12.91
C LEU A 212 -15.39 6.77 -13.77
N SER A 213 -16.52 6.51 -13.13
CA SER A 213 -17.75 6.13 -13.83
C SER A 213 -18.17 7.21 -14.83
N LYS A 214 -18.17 8.49 -14.43
CA LYS A 214 -18.45 9.62 -15.34
C LYS A 214 -17.49 9.63 -16.53
N ARG A 215 -16.19 9.43 -16.27
CA ARG A 215 -15.16 9.44 -17.32
C ARG A 215 -15.29 8.27 -18.29
N MET A 216 -15.74 7.12 -17.80
CA MET A 216 -16.03 5.93 -18.62
C MET A 216 -17.36 6.01 -19.38
N GLY A 217 -18.22 6.98 -19.07
CA GLY A 217 -19.58 7.10 -19.62
C GLY A 217 -20.57 6.15 -18.94
N LEU A 218 -20.30 5.74 -17.71
CA LEU A 218 -21.18 4.91 -16.90
C LEU A 218 -22.03 5.77 -15.98
N THR A 219 -23.18 5.26 -15.57
CA THR A 219 -24.02 5.90 -14.54
C THR A 219 -23.56 5.43 -13.16
N PRO A 220 -22.90 6.29 -12.35
CA PRO A 220 -22.38 5.86 -11.06
C PRO A 220 -23.52 5.49 -10.11
N LYS A 221 -23.32 4.45 -9.32
CA LYS A 221 -24.19 4.14 -8.19
C LYS A 221 -24.03 5.20 -7.12
N LYS A 222 -25.12 5.48 -6.40
CA LYS A 222 -25.15 6.42 -5.27
C LYS A 222 -24.85 5.70 -3.97
N GLU A 223 -24.49 6.43 -2.92
CA GLU A 223 -24.22 5.85 -1.60
C GLU A 223 -25.42 5.08 -1.04
N GLU A 224 -26.66 5.57 -1.34
CA GLU A 224 -27.92 4.93 -0.97
C GLU A 224 -28.13 3.54 -1.61
N ASP A 225 -27.43 3.21 -2.70
CA ASP A 225 -27.49 1.89 -3.34
C ASP A 225 -26.72 0.81 -2.57
N PHE A 226 -25.98 1.20 -1.52
CA PHE A 226 -25.17 0.30 -0.72
C PHE A 226 -25.64 0.22 0.72
N THR A 227 -25.46 -0.94 1.33
CA THR A 227 -25.43 -1.11 2.78
C THR A 227 -23.99 -0.94 3.25
N ILE A 228 -23.73 0.12 4.01
CA ILE A 228 -22.41 0.37 4.58
C ILE A 228 -22.29 -0.36 5.90
N ARG A 229 -21.33 -1.28 5.99
CA ARG A 229 -21.09 -2.08 7.18
C ARG A 229 -19.69 -1.83 7.72
N GLN A 230 -19.59 -1.29 8.94
CA GLN A 230 -18.32 -1.28 9.67
C GLN A 230 -17.99 -2.73 10.08
N VAL A 231 -16.81 -3.22 9.70
CA VAL A 231 -16.38 -4.60 9.96
C VAL A 231 -15.26 -4.70 11.00
N THR A 232 -14.57 -3.60 11.28
CA THR A 232 -13.62 -3.46 12.39
C THR A 232 -13.43 -1.98 12.74
N ASP A 233 -13.04 -1.71 13.97
CA ASP A 233 -12.56 -0.41 14.48
C ASP A 233 -11.17 -0.53 15.14
N GLU A 234 -10.47 -1.64 14.87
CA GLU A 234 -9.16 -1.96 15.40
C GLU A 234 -8.12 -2.14 14.27
N PHE A 235 -8.16 -1.29 13.26
CA PHE A 235 -7.21 -1.37 12.16
C PHE A 235 -6.01 -0.46 12.38
N TYR A 236 -4.85 -1.05 12.66
CA TYR A 236 -3.55 -0.40 12.66
C TYR A 236 -2.80 -0.82 11.39
N GLY A 237 -2.72 0.09 10.43
CA GLY A 237 -2.19 -0.20 9.10
C GLY A 237 -0.67 -0.14 8.97
N SER A 238 -0.22 -0.09 7.73
CA SER A 238 1.19 -0.15 7.35
C SER A 238 2.01 1.05 7.84
N LEU A 239 1.42 2.26 7.88
CA LEU A 239 2.12 3.45 8.34
C LEU A 239 2.37 3.42 9.84
N TYR A 240 1.41 2.88 10.61
CA TYR A 240 1.61 2.63 12.03
C TYR A 240 2.79 1.69 12.28
N SER A 241 2.81 0.56 11.56
CA SER A 241 3.85 -0.45 11.68
C SER A 241 5.24 0.09 11.28
N LYS A 242 5.30 0.87 10.19
CA LYS A 242 6.55 1.40 9.62
C LYS A 242 7.11 2.59 10.41
N SER A 243 6.25 3.47 10.93
CA SER A 243 6.69 4.69 11.63
C SER A 243 7.18 4.44 13.05
N GLY A 244 6.60 3.45 13.74
CA GLY A 244 6.80 3.21 15.16
C GLY A 244 6.07 4.19 16.07
N PHE A 245 5.24 5.10 15.55
CA PHE A 245 4.38 5.98 16.34
C PHE A 245 3.24 5.19 16.99
N ARG A 246 3.19 5.17 18.35
CA ARG A 246 2.29 4.28 19.10
C ARG A 246 1.03 4.93 19.64
N HIS A 247 1.07 6.24 19.86
CA HIS A 247 -0.04 6.97 20.49
C HIS A 247 -0.95 7.57 19.41
N VAL A 248 -1.50 6.71 18.57
CA VAL A 248 -2.50 7.02 17.54
C VAL A 248 -3.67 6.06 17.68
N GLU A 249 -4.86 6.54 17.38
CA GLU A 249 -6.08 5.73 17.40
C GLU A 249 -6.16 4.83 16.16
N PRO A 250 -6.75 3.62 16.29
CA PRO A 250 -6.96 2.74 15.15
C PRO A 250 -7.99 3.30 14.18
N ASP A 251 -7.94 2.81 12.98
CA ASP A 251 -8.91 3.10 11.92
C ASP A 251 -10.11 2.14 11.95
N ARG A 252 -11.15 2.53 11.22
CA ARG A 252 -12.32 1.71 10.94
C ARG A 252 -12.31 1.29 9.49
N ILE A 253 -12.60 0.00 9.23
CA ILE A 253 -12.85 -0.47 7.87
C ILE A 253 -14.35 -0.60 7.67
N GLU A 254 -14.86 0.06 6.62
CA GLU A 254 -16.23 -0.03 6.17
C GLU A 254 -16.29 -0.76 4.82
N LEU A 255 -17.24 -1.68 4.65
CA LEU A 255 -17.52 -2.34 3.38
C LEU A 255 -18.83 -1.79 2.82
N TYR A 256 -18.82 -1.50 1.52
CA TYR A 256 -19.99 -1.06 0.76
C TYR A 256 -20.59 -2.26 0.03
N MET A 257 -21.65 -2.80 0.57
CA MET A 257 -22.32 -3.99 0.03
C MET A 257 -23.51 -3.56 -0.81
N PRO A 258 -23.59 -3.90 -2.12
CA PRO A 258 -24.73 -3.53 -2.96
C PRO A 258 -26.05 -4.04 -2.36
N LYS A 259 -27.07 -3.17 -2.27
CA LYS A 259 -28.43 -3.55 -1.80
C LYS A 259 -29.18 -4.40 -2.83
N ALA A 260 -28.97 -4.10 -4.09
CA ALA A 260 -29.46 -4.88 -5.22
C ALA A 260 -28.25 -5.27 -6.06
N GLY A 261 -28.05 -6.53 -6.28
CA GLY A 261 -26.94 -6.94 -7.10
C GLY A 261 -26.59 -8.38 -6.90
N GLY A 262 -26.13 -8.94 -7.98
CA GLY A 262 -25.92 -10.33 -8.15
C GLY A 262 -24.79 -10.88 -7.30
N SER A 263 -24.85 -12.17 -7.12
CA SER A 263 -23.69 -12.97 -6.78
C SER A 263 -22.57 -12.69 -7.79
N CYS A 264 -21.35 -12.56 -7.30
CA CYS A 264 -20.16 -12.59 -8.13
C CYS A 264 -19.34 -13.83 -7.76
N THR A 265 -18.66 -14.38 -8.74
CA THR A 265 -17.64 -15.40 -8.52
C THR A 265 -16.28 -14.77 -8.70
N VAL A 266 -15.41 -14.97 -7.74
CA VAL A 266 -14.03 -14.48 -7.76
C VAL A 266 -13.11 -15.69 -7.94
N ALA A 267 -12.42 -15.77 -9.07
CA ALA A 267 -11.44 -16.81 -9.34
C ALA A 267 -10.03 -16.26 -9.18
N TYR A 268 -9.25 -16.84 -8.30
CA TYR A 268 -7.81 -16.59 -8.13
C TYR A 268 -7.08 -17.56 -9.05
N VAL A 269 -6.75 -17.06 -10.25
CA VAL A 269 -6.45 -17.93 -11.41
C VAL A 269 -5.21 -18.77 -11.22
N GLU A 270 -4.12 -18.16 -10.74
CA GLU A 270 -2.84 -18.87 -10.54
C GLU A 270 -2.89 -19.83 -9.34
N GLU A 271 -3.80 -19.62 -8.41
CA GLU A 271 -3.98 -20.43 -7.21
C GLU A 271 -4.99 -21.56 -7.41
N GLY A 272 -5.72 -21.56 -8.54
CA GLY A 272 -6.74 -22.56 -8.86
C GLY A 272 -7.91 -22.59 -7.88
N ARG A 273 -8.21 -21.49 -7.15
CA ARG A 273 -9.30 -21.40 -6.19
C ARG A 273 -10.36 -20.38 -6.58
N THR A 274 -11.57 -20.57 -6.08
CA THR A 274 -12.69 -19.64 -6.27
C THR A 274 -13.30 -19.24 -4.93
N ALA A 275 -13.94 -18.06 -4.90
CA ALA A 275 -14.75 -17.58 -3.81
C ALA A 275 -16.04 -16.95 -4.36
N ASP A 276 -17.06 -16.88 -3.52
CA ASP A 276 -18.37 -16.27 -3.79
C ASP A 276 -18.46 -14.82 -3.28
N SER A 277 -17.35 -14.30 -2.76
CA SER A 277 -17.23 -12.96 -2.19
C SER A 277 -15.89 -12.32 -2.53
N MET A 278 -15.90 -11.01 -2.73
CA MET A 278 -14.70 -10.18 -2.84
C MET A 278 -14.09 -9.85 -1.47
N TYR A 279 -14.75 -10.25 -0.39
CA TYR A 279 -14.35 -9.93 0.98
C TYR A 279 -13.95 -11.18 1.76
N ALA A 280 -12.67 -11.28 2.11
CA ALA A 280 -12.11 -12.34 2.94
C ALA A 280 -12.23 -11.97 4.42
N MET A 281 -13.40 -12.21 5.01
CA MET A 281 -13.73 -11.75 6.36
C MET A 281 -12.81 -12.31 7.46
N ASP A 282 -12.24 -13.49 7.27
CA ASP A 282 -11.29 -14.11 8.21
C ASP A 282 -10.01 -13.27 8.38
N ASN A 283 -9.66 -12.46 7.39
CA ASN A 283 -8.50 -11.58 7.45
C ASN A 283 -8.65 -10.41 8.44
N LEU A 284 -9.87 -10.14 8.91
CA LEU A 284 -10.09 -9.17 9.99
C LEU A 284 -9.47 -9.63 11.32
N GLY A 285 -9.18 -10.92 11.48
CA GLY A 285 -8.41 -11.46 12.60
C GLY A 285 -6.89 -11.33 12.43
N LYS A 286 -6.38 -10.98 11.24
CA LYS A 286 -4.96 -10.80 10.96
C LYS A 286 -4.50 -9.38 11.26
N LYS A 287 -3.18 -9.18 11.32
CA LYS A 287 -2.57 -7.84 11.50
C LYS A 287 -2.91 -6.93 10.32
N ASP A 288 -2.74 -7.41 9.11
CA ASP A 288 -3.09 -6.69 7.89
C ASP A 288 -4.57 -6.91 7.53
N LYS A 289 -5.44 -6.15 8.20
CA LYS A 289 -6.88 -6.24 8.00
C LYS A 289 -7.34 -5.69 6.64
N TYR A 290 -6.50 -4.88 5.94
CA TYR A 290 -6.82 -4.39 4.60
C TYR A 290 -6.92 -5.53 3.57
N THR A 291 -6.29 -6.66 3.85
CA THR A 291 -6.45 -7.90 3.06
C THR A 291 -7.86 -8.50 3.10
N VAL A 292 -8.79 -7.91 3.85
CA VAL A 292 -10.24 -8.20 3.72
C VAL A 292 -10.71 -8.03 2.28
N PHE A 293 -10.11 -7.10 1.53
CA PHE A 293 -10.36 -6.95 0.10
C PHE A 293 -9.54 -7.98 -0.68
N PHE A 294 -10.23 -8.92 -1.33
CA PHE A 294 -9.67 -9.95 -2.23
C PHE A 294 -8.63 -10.89 -1.61
N ASP A 295 -8.58 -11.03 -0.27
CA ASP A 295 -7.52 -11.80 0.39
C ASP A 295 -6.10 -11.27 0.09
N GLY A 296 -5.99 -9.98 -0.25
CA GLY A 296 -4.75 -9.29 -0.57
C GLY A 296 -4.49 -9.07 -2.06
N ASN A 297 -3.24 -9.19 -2.47
CA ASN A 297 -2.82 -8.98 -3.86
C ASN A 297 -2.47 -10.32 -4.52
N HIS A 298 -2.95 -10.50 -5.74
CA HIS A 298 -2.76 -11.72 -6.53
C HIS A 298 -2.30 -11.37 -7.94
N SER A 299 -1.65 -12.30 -8.59
CA SER A 299 -1.18 -12.19 -9.97
C SER A 299 -2.34 -11.84 -10.93
N LEU A 300 -3.38 -12.70 -10.94
CA LEU A 300 -4.58 -12.53 -11.75
C LEU A 300 -5.82 -12.98 -10.98
N ILE A 301 -6.78 -12.07 -10.84
CA ILE A 301 -8.12 -12.37 -10.37
C ILE A 301 -9.10 -12.17 -11.54
N GLN A 302 -10.02 -13.11 -11.72
CA GLN A 302 -11.17 -12.97 -12.60
C GLN A 302 -12.44 -12.87 -11.76
N ILE A 303 -13.19 -11.79 -11.91
CA ILE A 303 -14.49 -11.58 -11.27
C ILE A 303 -15.55 -11.72 -12.33
N THR A 304 -16.48 -12.68 -12.15
CA THR A 304 -17.65 -12.85 -13.00
C THR A 304 -18.87 -12.38 -12.25
N THR A 305 -19.62 -11.46 -12.84
CA THR A 305 -20.83 -10.87 -12.24
C THR A 305 -22.09 -11.51 -12.82
N GLY A 306 -23.26 -11.17 -12.26
CA GLY A 306 -24.55 -11.62 -12.81
C GLY A 306 -25.04 -10.87 -14.05
N LEU A 307 -24.27 -9.91 -14.60
CA LEU A 307 -24.63 -9.16 -15.80
C LEU A 307 -24.42 -10.02 -17.05
N ARG A 308 -25.50 -10.20 -17.85
CA ARG A 308 -25.46 -11.10 -19.03
C ARG A 308 -24.84 -10.42 -20.27
N ASP A 309 -25.05 -9.14 -20.46
CA ASP A 309 -24.66 -8.39 -21.67
C ASP A 309 -23.66 -7.25 -21.34
N GLY A 310 -22.85 -7.42 -20.31
CA GLY A 310 -21.87 -6.43 -19.89
C GLY A 310 -20.57 -6.49 -20.68
N THR A 311 -19.89 -5.36 -20.74
CA THR A 311 -18.51 -5.29 -21.27
C THR A 311 -17.54 -5.88 -20.26
N LYS A 312 -16.33 -6.24 -20.75
CA LYS A 312 -15.23 -6.75 -19.93
C LYS A 312 -14.25 -5.62 -19.62
N LEU A 313 -13.73 -5.62 -18.39
CA LEU A 313 -12.74 -4.64 -17.92
C LEU A 313 -11.46 -5.37 -17.50
N LEU A 314 -10.31 -4.84 -17.89
CA LEU A 314 -9.03 -5.17 -17.27
C LEU A 314 -8.64 -4.03 -16.31
N VAL A 315 -8.31 -4.37 -15.09
CA VAL A 315 -7.73 -3.46 -14.09
C VAL A 315 -6.28 -3.85 -13.85
N VAL A 316 -5.35 -3.01 -14.30
CA VAL A 316 -3.91 -3.12 -13.99
C VAL A 316 -3.65 -2.23 -12.79
N LYS A 317 -3.16 -2.80 -11.68
CA LYS A 317 -3.32 -2.11 -10.40
C LYS A 317 -2.18 -2.33 -9.40
N ASP A 318 -2.15 -1.44 -8.38
CA ASP A 318 -1.61 -1.71 -7.05
C ASP A 318 -2.74 -1.98 -6.05
N SER A 319 -2.41 -2.09 -4.75
CA SER A 319 -3.39 -2.40 -3.70
C SER A 319 -4.48 -1.35 -3.49
N TYR A 320 -4.32 -0.13 -3.99
CA TYR A 320 -5.34 0.91 -3.90
C TYR A 320 -6.64 0.53 -4.60
N ALA A 321 -6.54 -0.18 -5.72
CA ALA A 321 -7.71 -0.61 -6.47
C ALA A 321 -8.58 -1.62 -5.71
N ASN A 322 -8.04 -2.33 -4.73
CA ASN A 322 -8.76 -3.42 -4.05
C ASN A 322 -10.08 -2.93 -3.42
N SER A 323 -10.10 -1.75 -2.81
CA SER A 323 -11.33 -1.18 -2.23
C SER A 323 -12.24 -0.48 -3.24
N LEU A 324 -11.76 -0.21 -4.49
CA LEU A 324 -12.55 0.41 -5.55
C LEU A 324 -13.24 -0.62 -6.45
N ILE A 325 -12.58 -1.73 -6.76
CA ILE A 325 -13.07 -2.76 -7.70
C ILE A 325 -14.47 -3.26 -7.35
N PRO A 326 -14.89 -3.45 -6.08
CA PRO A 326 -16.25 -3.86 -5.75
C PRO A 326 -17.35 -2.98 -6.34
N PHE A 327 -17.10 -1.66 -6.50
CA PHE A 327 -18.07 -0.75 -7.11
C PHE A 327 -18.23 -0.98 -8.62
N LEU A 328 -17.20 -1.52 -9.30
CA LEU A 328 -17.21 -1.77 -10.75
C LEU A 328 -18.06 -2.97 -11.14
N THR A 329 -18.35 -3.87 -10.21
CA THR A 329 -19.16 -5.08 -10.48
C THR A 329 -20.59 -4.79 -10.91
N ALA A 330 -21.08 -3.56 -10.67
CA ALA A 330 -22.38 -3.09 -11.14
C ALA A 330 -22.39 -2.73 -12.64
N HIS A 331 -21.24 -2.71 -13.32
CA HIS A 331 -21.10 -2.16 -14.67
C HIS A 331 -20.48 -3.13 -15.68
N PHE A 332 -19.76 -4.15 -15.22
CA PHE A 332 -19.03 -5.08 -16.07
C PHE A 332 -19.44 -6.53 -15.81
N SER A 333 -19.58 -7.33 -16.87
CA SER A 333 -19.89 -8.76 -16.76
C SER A 333 -18.70 -9.56 -16.26
N GLU A 334 -17.50 -9.17 -16.67
CA GLU A 334 -16.24 -9.77 -16.24
C GLU A 334 -15.22 -8.67 -15.93
N ILE A 335 -14.51 -8.80 -14.83
CA ILE A 335 -13.40 -7.91 -14.47
C ILE A 335 -12.16 -8.77 -14.25
N TYR A 336 -11.13 -8.51 -15.03
CA TYR A 336 -9.80 -9.12 -14.89
C TYR A 336 -8.94 -8.14 -14.10
N VAL A 337 -8.37 -8.59 -12.98
CA VAL A 337 -7.55 -7.76 -12.10
C VAL A 337 -6.14 -8.31 -12.12
N VAL A 338 -5.20 -7.51 -12.59
CA VAL A 338 -3.79 -7.87 -12.70
C VAL A 338 -2.94 -6.95 -11.85
N ASP A 339 -2.11 -7.56 -11.01
CA ASP A 339 -1.05 -6.86 -10.29
C ASP A 339 0.30 -7.21 -10.94
N PRO A 340 0.93 -6.28 -11.68
CA PRO A 340 2.15 -6.57 -12.44
C PRO A 340 3.34 -7.03 -11.59
N ARG A 341 3.32 -6.78 -10.28
CA ARG A 341 4.37 -7.26 -9.36
C ARG A 341 4.41 -8.79 -9.28
N TYR A 342 3.28 -9.44 -9.52
CA TYR A 342 3.09 -10.89 -9.40
C TYR A 342 2.73 -11.55 -10.74
N TYR A 343 2.30 -10.77 -11.75
CA TYR A 343 1.89 -11.28 -13.06
C TYR A 343 3.05 -11.23 -14.04
N GLU A 344 3.54 -12.38 -14.46
CA GLU A 344 4.70 -12.53 -15.34
C GLU A 344 4.33 -12.87 -16.79
N LYS A 345 3.03 -13.12 -17.06
CA LYS A 345 2.56 -13.50 -18.40
C LYS A 345 2.30 -12.27 -19.29
N ASP A 346 2.13 -12.51 -20.59
CA ASP A 346 1.82 -11.46 -21.55
C ASP A 346 0.42 -10.87 -21.33
N LEU A 347 0.38 -9.59 -20.93
CA LEU A 347 -0.86 -8.86 -20.72
C LEU A 347 -1.59 -8.53 -22.01
N LYS A 348 -0.86 -8.37 -23.14
CA LYS A 348 -1.44 -8.12 -24.46
C LYS A 348 -2.17 -9.37 -24.96
N ALA A 349 -1.60 -10.55 -24.74
CA ALA A 349 -2.26 -11.82 -25.02
C ALA A 349 -3.56 -11.95 -24.21
N LEU A 350 -3.53 -11.66 -22.92
CA LEU A 350 -4.74 -11.68 -22.08
C LEU A 350 -5.84 -10.76 -22.63
N ILE A 351 -5.50 -9.53 -23.02
CA ILE A 351 -6.45 -8.56 -23.60
C ILE A 351 -7.09 -9.13 -24.87
N GLN A 352 -6.30 -9.73 -25.75
CA GLN A 352 -6.77 -10.28 -27.03
C GLN A 352 -7.60 -11.56 -26.82
N GLU A 353 -7.12 -12.52 -26.05
CA GLU A 353 -7.80 -13.79 -25.77
C GLU A 353 -9.15 -13.59 -25.10
N ARG A 354 -9.23 -12.67 -24.14
CA ARG A 354 -10.46 -12.36 -23.40
C ARG A 354 -11.33 -11.33 -24.10
N GLN A 355 -10.90 -10.76 -25.22
CA GLN A 355 -11.61 -9.74 -25.99
C GLN A 355 -11.96 -8.52 -25.13
N ILE A 356 -11.00 -8.07 -24.31
CA ILE A 356 -11.15 -6.92 -23.40
C ILE A 356 -11.16 -5.64 -24.23
N ARG A 357 -12.10 -4.74 -23.95
CA ARG A 357 -12.23 -3.46 -24.65
C ARG A 357 -11.91 -2.26 -23.75
N ASP A 358 -11.99 -2.43 -22.46
CA ASP A 358 -11.73 -1.39 -21.47
C ASP A 358 -10.56 -1.80 -20.57
N VAL A 359 -9.61 -0.90 -20.44
CA VAL A 359 -8.48 -1.06 -19.52
C VAL A 359 -8.43 0.13 -18.59
N LEU A 360 -8.34 -0.14 -17.30
CA LEU A 360 -8.07 0.83 -16.24
C LEU A 360 -6.71 0.54 -15.63
N LEU A 361 -5.77 1.47 -15.77
CA LEU A 361 -4.57 1.48 -14.96
C LEU A 361 -4.84 2.33 -13.71
N LEU A 362 -4.84 1.69 -12.54
CA LEU A 362 -5.13 2.34 -11.26
C LEU A 362 -4.00 2.11 -10.27
N TYR A 363 -3.30 3.18 -9.95
CA TYR A 363 -2.17 3.17 -9.04
C TYR A 363 -2.20 4.35 -8.07
N ASN A 364 -1.69 4.15 -6.87
CA ASN A 364 -1.26 5.27 -6.04
C ASN A 364 -0.05 5.97 -6.65
N ALA A 365 0.06 7.27 -6.46
CA ALA A 365 1.14 8.07 -7.03
C ALA A 365 2.54 7.57 -6.64
N ASN A 366 2.78 7.24 -5.36
CA ASN A 366 4.07 6.68 -4.93
C ASN A 366 4.37 5.36 -5.64
N THR A 367 3.44 4.40 -5.59
CA THR A 367 3.63 3.08 -6.18
C THR A 367 3.81 3.16 -7.70
N PHE A 368 3.11 4.07 -8.38
CA PHE A 368 3.26 4.25 -9.82
C PHE A 368 4.71 4.54 -10.22
N PHE A 369 5.39 5.41 -9.49
CA PHE A 369 6.78 5.74 -9.78
C PHE A 369 7.77 4.71 -9.22
N GLU A 370 7.51 4.15 -8.03
CA GLU A 370 8.42 3.21 -7.35
C GLU A 370 8.38 1.79 -7.92
N ASP A 371 7.25 1.36 -8.52
CA ASP A 371 7.08 -0.04 -8.97
C ASP A 371 7.79 -0.29 -10.32
N PRO A 372 8.91 -1.04 -10.35
CA PRO A 372 9.61 -1.33 -11.60
C PRO A 372 8.85 -2.31 -12.50
N SER A 373 7.88 -3.06 -11.97
CA SER A 373 7.14 -4.07 -12.74
C SER A 373 6.28 -3.47 -13.84
N LEU A 374 5.83 -2.21 -13.69
CA LEU A 374 5.12 -1.49 -14.74
C LEU A 374 5.96 -1.29 -16.02
N ASN A 375 7.28 -1.21 -15.91
CA ASN A 375 8.16 -0.98 -17.06
C ASN A 375 8.08 -2.16 -18.05
N ARG A 376 7.79 -3.38 -17.56
CA ARG A 376 7.59 -4.59 -18.41
C ARG A 376 6.45 -4.45 -19.40
N LEU A 377 5.48 -3.56 -19.16
CA LEU A 377 4.40 -3.29 -20.11
C LEU A 377 4.89 -2.62 -21.41
N ALA A 378 6.08 -2.01 -21.38
CA ALA A 378 6.72 -1.40 -22.55
C ALA A 378 7.59 -2.39 -23.34
N GLU A 379 7.97 -3.52 -22.73
CA GLU A 379 8.85 -4.50 -23.38
C GLU A 379 8.12 -5.23 -24.50
N PRO A 380 8.80 -5.49 -25.64
CA PRO A 380 8.26 -6.39 -26.65
C PRO A 380 8.09 -7.77 -26.04
N THR A 381 6.96 -8.41 -26.24
CA THR A 381 6.79 -9.83 -25.96
C THR A 381 7.64 -10.62 -26.95
N GLU A 382 8.60 -11.41 -26.46
CA GLU A 382 9.38 -12.35 -27.28
C GLU A 382 8.49 -13.43 -27.92
#